data_50fed54de95e021b79028d10086bbdb5
#
_entry.id   50fed54de95e021b79028d10086bbdb5
#
_cell.length_a   1.000
_cell.length_b   1.000
_cell.length_c   1.000
_cell.angle_alpha   90.00
_cell.angle_beta   90.00
_cell.angle_gamma   90.00
#
_symmetry.space_group_name_H-M   'P 1'
#
loop_
_entity.id
_entity.type
_entity.pdbx_description
1 polymer ?
#
loop_
_entity_poly.entity_id
_entity_poly.type
_entity_poly.pdbx_seq_one_letter_code
_entity_poly.pdbx_strand_id
1 'polypeptide(L)'
;MNREGFHIGRDKTARLMKLAGVSGRRRGRTPVTTVSPKAPDHRPDLVRRNFRAQAPGRLWVADITYVRTLSGFAYTAFVVDVHSRKIVGVATRSTMRTDALPMEALEHALTTAGRIHGNQLIHHSDRGSQYVSLKYSTALAESGIRPSVGTVGDSYDNALAETVNGLYKAELIHTQGPWTSVGEVELATLRWVHWWNTKRLHEALDYATPQEVETEYYLTQPINTGP
;
A
#
# COMPACT_ATOMS: atom_id res chain seq x y z
N MET A 1 -21.42 -3.28 -11.82
CA MET A 1 -22.59 -3.42 -12.68
C MET A 1 -22.20 -3.32 -14.16
N ASN A 2 -21.54 -2.27 -14.63
CA ASN A 2 -21.08 -2.23 -16.05
C ASN A 2 -20.21 -3.42 -16.45
N ARG A 3 -19.31 -3.89 -15.58
CA ARG A 3 -18.48 -5.10 -15.79
C ARG A 3 -19.30 -6.38 -15.99
N GLU A 4 -20.53 -6.40 -15.51
CA GLU A 4 -21.45 -7.55 -15.58
C GLU A 4 -22.56 -7.32 -16.59
N GLY A 5 -22.38 -6.35 -17.49
CA GLY A 5 -23.33 -6.06 -18.56
C GLY A 5 -24.58 -5.26 -18.17
N PHE A 6 -24.67 -4.81 -16.90
CA PHE A 6 -25.82 -4.00 -16.48
C PHE A 6 -25.54 -2.50 -16.69
N HIS A 7 -26.13 -1.94 -17.71
CA HIS A 7 -26.03 -0.50 -18.00
C HIS A 7 -27.12 0.27 -17.24
N ILE A 8 -26.74 0.83 -16.08
CA ILE A 8 -27.65 1.63 -15.25
C ILE A 8 -27.05 3.01 -14.97
N GLY A 9 -27.90 4.03 -15.02
CA GLY A 9 -27.52 5.41 -14.71
C GLY A 9 -27.34 5.66 -13.21
N ARG A 10 -26.78 6.83 -12.90
CA ARG A 10 -26.42 7.27 -11.54
C ARG A 10 -27.61 7.19 -10.55
N ASP A 11 -28.77 7.69 -10.96
CA ASP A 11 -29.94 7.77 -10.07
C ASP A 11 -30.52 6.39 -9.76
N LYS A 12 -30.55 5.48 -10.75
CA LYS A 12 -30.95 4.09 -10.52
C LYS A 12 -29.95 3.39 -9.59
N THR A 13 -28.64 3.63 -9.78
CA THR A 13 -27.60 3.11 -8.88
C THR A 13 -27.82 3.60 -7.45
N ALA A 14 -28.00 4.89 -7.24
CA ALA A 14 -28.23 5.47 -5.91
C ALA A 14 -29.47 4.88 -5.23
N ARG A 15 -30.57 4.71 -5.99
CA ARG A 15 -31.78 4.08 -5.47
C ARG A 15 -31.58 2.62 -5.07
N LEU A 16 -30.88 1.85 -5.89
CA LEU A 16 -30.58 0.44 -5.59
C LEU A 16 -29.66 0.29 -4.39
N MET A 17 -28.63 1.15 -4.26
CA MET A 17 -27.76 1.19 -3.08
C MET A 17 -28.56 1.48 -1.81
N LYS A 18 -29.47 2.45 -1.86
CA LYS A 18 -30.34 2.78 -0.72
C LYS A 18 -31.22 1.59 -0.32
N LEU A 19 -31.83 0.90 -1.30
CA LEU A 19 -32.64 -0.31 -1.05
C LEU A 19 -31.82 -1.46 -0.47
N ALA A 20 -30.57 -1.60 -0.90
CA ALA A 20 -29.64 -2.61 -0.39
C ALA A 20 -29.00 -2.20 0.96
N GLY A 21 -29.30 -1.03 1.50
CA GLY A 21 -28.68 -0.54 2.74
C GLY A 21 -27.18 -0.26 2.64
N VAL A 22 -26.65 -0.05 1.43
CA VAL A 22 -25.23 0.22 1.20
C VAL A 22 -24.99 1.69 0.85
N SER A 23 -23.88 2.25 1.34
CA SER A 23 -23.48 3.63 1.07
C SER A 23 -21.98 3.75 0.88
N GLY A 24 -21.56 4.76 0.10
CA GLY A 24 -20.15 5.09 -0.05
C GLY A 24 -19.55 5.63 1.27
N ARG A 25 -18.27 5.34 1.51
CA ARG A 25 -17.51 5.88 2.65
C ARG A 25 -16.76 7.14 2.22
N ARG A 26 -16.86 8.19 3.04
CA ARG A 26 -16.08 9.42 2.87
C ARG A 26 -14.81 9.36 3.68
N ARG A 27 -13.70 9.82 3.11
CA ARG A 27 -12.46 10.08 3.87
C ARG A 27 -12.71 11.24 4.84
N GLY A 28 -12.34 11.06 6.10
CA GLY A 28 -12.27 12.15 7.08
C GLY A 28 -11.04 13.04 6.84
N ARG A 29 -10.94 14.18 7.54
CA ARG A 29 -9.70 14.96 7.61
C ARG A 29 -8.62 14.12 8.29
N THR A 30 -7.47 13.97 7.64
CA THR A 30 -6.31 13.28 8.21
C THR A 30 -5.50 14.28 9.03
N PRO A 31 -5.24 14.06 10.33
CA PRO A 31 -4.29 14.87 11.07
C PRO A 31 -2.88 14.64 10.53
N VAL A 32 -2.09 15.70 10.42
CA VAL A 32 -0.66 15.62 10.06
C VAL A 32 0.09 15.01 11.25
N THR A 33 0.72 13.86 11.04
CA THR A 33 1.34 13.06 12.12
C THR A 33 2.80 12.71 11.86
N THR A 34 3.37 13.11 10.73
CA THR A 34 4.76 12.81 10.39
C THR A 34 5.69 13.81 11.03
N VAL A 35 6.61 13.32 11.87
CA VAL A 35 7.74 14.09 12.42
C VAL A 35 8.96 13.74 11.58
N SER A 36 9.49 14.74 10.85
CA SER A 36 10.70 14.55 10.04
C SER A 36 11.92 14.33 10.94
N PRO A 37 12.80 13.35 10.64
CA PRO A 37 14.02 13.14 11.38
C PRO A 37 14.97 14.32 11.21
N LYS A 38 15.74 14.64 12.26
CA LYS A 38 16.72 15.73 12.28
C LYS A 38 18.02 15.42 11.50
N ALA A 39 18.24 14.15 11.13
CA ALA A 39 19.45 13.74 10.43
C ALA A 39 19.31 13.94 8.90
N PRO A 40 20.35 14.39 8.20
CA PRO A 40 20.34 14.50 6.75
C PRO A 40 20.28 13.09 6.12
N ASP A 41 19.33 12.91 5.21
CA ASP A 41 19.23 11.71 4.38
C ASP A 41 19.77 12.06 2.99
N HIS A 42 20.81 11.33 2.55
CA HIS A 42 21.51 11.55 1.30
C HIS A 42 20.99 10.67 0.15
N ARG A 43 19.98 9.84 0.39
CA ARG A 43 19.40 9.00 -0.67
C ARG A 43 18.64 9.87 -1.67
N PRO A 44 18.81 9.63 -2.98
CA PRO A 44 18.16 10.42 -4.01
C PRO A 44 16.66 10.11 -4.08
N ASP A 45 15.85 11.10 -4.44
CA ASP A 45 14.51 10.88 -4.95
C ASP A 45 14.60 10.39 -6.41
N LEU A 46 14.39 9.08 -6.61
CA LEU A 46 14.40 8.45 -7.93
C LEU A 46 13.03 8.52 -8.61
N VAL A 47 11.97 8.81 -7.87
CA VAL A 47 10.57 8.82 -8.35
C VAL A 47 10.19 10.18 -8.92
N ARG A 48 10.68 11.27 -8.34
CA ARG A 48 10.42 12.65 -8.78
C ARG A 48 8.93 12.91 -9.02
N ARG A 49 8.08 12.45 -8.09
CA ARG A 49 6.61 12.53 -8.14
C ARG A 49 5.96 11.76 -9.30
N ASN A 50 6.72 10.97 -10.05
CA ASN A 50 6.17 10.13 -11.12
C ASN A 50 5.82 8.74 -10.58
N PHE A 51 4.66 8.60 -9.95
CA PHE A 51 4.14 7.33 -9.43
C PHE A 51 3.48 6.50 -10.53
N ARG A 52 4.22 6.24 -11.60
CA ARG A 52 3.83 5.36 -12.70
C ARG A 52 4.90 4.30 -12.90
N ALA A 53 4.48 3.06 -13.06
CA ALA A 53 5.33 1.94 -13.38
C ALA A 53 4.77 1.20 -14.60
N GLN A 54 5.65 0.80 -15.52
CA GLN A 54 5.25 0.11 -16.75
C GLN A 54 4.95 -1.38 -16.51
N ALA A 55 5.41 -1.92 -15.38
CA ALA A 55 5.30 -3.32 -15.02
C ALA A 55 5.17 -3.50 -13.50
N PRO A 56 4.56 -4.60 -13.03
CA PRO A 56 4.67 -5.02 -11.63
C PRO A 56 6.14 -5.22 -11.23
N GLY A 57 6.47 -4.94 -9.96
CA GLY A 57 7.82 -5.11 -9.43
C GLY A 57 8.87 -4.11 -9.95
N ARG A 58 8.44 -2.93 -10.44
CA ARG A 58 9.34 -1.84 -10.85
C ARG A 58 9.42 -0.71 -9.83
N LEU A 59 8.33 -0.43 -9.19
CA LEU A 59 8.25 0.62 -8.17
C LEU A 59 7.29 0.19 -7.06
N TRP A 60 7.81 0.11 -5.86
CA TRP A 60 7.04 -0.03 -4.63
C TRP A 60 7.04 1.28 -3.86
N VAL A 61 5.91 1.58 -3.23
CA VAL A 61 5.80 2.67 -2.26
C VAL A 61 5.44 2.09 -0.91
N ALA A 62 6.05 2.62 0.14
CA ALA A 62 5.80 2.18 1.50
C ALA A 62 5.47 3.33 2.43
N ASP A 63 4.59 3.08 3.39
CA ASP A 63 4.24 4.02 4.44
C ASP A 63 3.73 3.29 5.68
N ILE A 64 3.79 3.97 6.84
CA ILE A 64 3.33 3.46 8.12
C ILE A 64 2.15 4.31 8.59
N THR A 65 1.12 3.63 9.07
CA THR A 65 0.00 4.29 9.74
C THR A 65 -0.18 3.71 11.14
N TYR A 66 -0.98 4.38 11.98
CA TYR A 66 -1.29 3.89 13.32
C TYR A 66 -2.79 3.86 13.57
N VAL A 67 -3.17 2.95 14.45
CA VAL A 67 -4.53 2.72 14.91
C VAL A 67 -4.55 2.76 16.42
N ARG A 68 -5.45 3.54 17.01
CA ARG A 68 -5.65 3.54 18.45
C ARG A 68 -6.48 2.32 18.85
N THR A 69 -5.99 1.58 19.84
CA THR A 69 -6.69 0.46 20.46
C THR A 69 -6.90 0.73 21.95
N LEU A 70 -7.69 -0.09 22.62
CA LEU A 70 -7.85 0.00 24.09
C LEU A 70 -6.56 -0.37 24.82
N SER A 71 -5.69 -1.20 24.22
CA SER A 71 -4.40 -1.61 24.79
C SER A 71 -3.21 -0.75 24.33
N GLY A 72 -3.44 0.40 23.69
CA GLY A 72 -2.38 1.29 23.19
C GLY A 72 -2.49 1.55 21.68
N PHE A 73 -1.36 1.60 20.99
CA PHE A 73 -1.33 1.81 19.55
C PHE A 73 -0.92 0.53 18.80
N ALA A 74 -1.59 0.26 17.69
CA ALA A 74 -1.14 -0.64 16.65
C ALA A 74 -0.57 0.18 15.50
N TYR A 75 0.57 -0.21 14.97
CA TYR A 75 1.22 0.40 13.81
C TYR A 75 1.16 -0.58 12.66
N THR A 76 0.76 -0.10 11.50
CA THR A 76 0.66 -0.94 10.29
C THR A 76 1.53 -0.32 9.19
N ALA A 77 2.45 -1.12 8.64
CA ALA A 77 3.23 -0.79 7.46
C ALA A 77 2.63 -1.47 6.24
N PHE A 78 2.53 -0.73 5.13
CA PHE A 78 2.15 -1.26 3.83
C PHE A 78 3.28 -1.07 2.83
N VAL A 79 3.46 -2.07 1.95
CA VAL A 79 4.25 -1.96 0.72
C VAL A 79 3.32 -2.20 -0.45
N VAL A 80 3.26 -1.25 -1.38
CA VAL A 80 2.27 -1.24 -2.48
C VAL A 80 3.00 -1.18 -3.82
N ASP A 81 2.70 -2.09 -4.71
CA ASP A 81 3.15 -2.04 -6.09
C ASP A 81 2.42 -0.92 -6.86
N VAL A 82 3.19 -0.05 -7.49
CA VAL A 82 2.64 1.15 -8.15
C VAL A 82 1.88 0.80 -9.43
N HIS A 83 2.29 -0.25 -10.15
CA HIS A 83 1.63 -0.65 -11.40
C HIS A 83 0.25 -1.25 -11.14
N SER A 84 0.20 -2.29 -10.34
CA SER A 84 -1.01 -3.06 -10.08
C SER A 84 -1.86 -2.51 -8.93
N ARG A 85 -1.34 -1.58 -8.11
CA ARG A 85 -1.95 -1.13 -6.83
C ARG A 85 -2.08 -2.25 -5.80
N LYS A 86 -1.45 -3.39 -6.02
CA LYS A 86 -1.45 -4.53 -5.11
C LYS A 86 -0.68 -4.20 -3.85
N ILE A 87 -1.25 -4.48 -2.70
CA ILE A 87 -0.51 -4.48 -1.44
C ILE A 87 0.29 -5.78 -1.41
N VAL A 88 1.59 -5.68 -1.64
CA VAL A 88 2.53 -6.80 -1.71
C VAL A 88 3.13 -7.12 -0.36
N GLY A 89 3.22 -6.14 0.54
CA GLY A 89 3.74 -6.31 1.89
C GLY A 89 2.87 -5.64 2.94
N VAL A 90 2.70 -6.28 4.08
CA VAL A 90 1.97 -5.74 5.23
C VAL A 90 2.51 -6.34 6.52
N ALA A 91 2.61 -5.52 7.56
CA ALA A 91 2.87 -5.95 8.93
C ALA A 91 2.11 -5.04 9.90
N THR A 92 1.68 -5.59 11.04
CA THR A 92 1.03 -4.82 12.12
C THR A 92 1.64 -5.18 13.45
N ARG A 93 2.16 -4.20 14.22
CA ARG A 93 2.86 -4.39 15.48
C ARG A 93 2.49 -3.31 16.50
N SER A 94 2.81 -3.55 17.77
CA SER A 94 2.68 -2.56 18.84
C SER A 94 3.78 -1.49 18.85
N THR A 95 4.75 -1.60 17.96
CA THR A 95 5.91 -0.69 17.87
C THR A 95 6.24 -0.35 16.43
N MET A 96 6.79 0.84 16.20
CA MET A 96 7.32 1.27 14.88
C MET A 96 8.81 0.93 14.70
N ARG A 97 9.44 0.14 15.56
CA ARG A 97 10.86 -0.18 15.44
C ARG A 97 11.16 -0.78 14.07
N THR A 98 12.23 -0.33 13.44
CA THR A 98 12.62 -0.77 12.08
C THR A 98 12.83 -2.26 11.98
N ASP A 99 13.43 -2.87 13.00
CA ASP A 99 13.72 -4.30 13.08
C ASP A 99 12.47 -5.18 13.27
N ALA A 100 11.32 -4.58 13.51
CA ALA A 100 10.06 -5.30 13.70
C ALA A 100 9.06 -5.00 12.57
N LEU A 101 8.64 -3.75 12.41
CA LEU A 101 7.51 -3.40 11.55
C LEU A 101 7.88 -3.23 10.06
N PRO A 102 8.76 -2.29 9.63
CA PRO A 102 9.07 -2.12 8.22
C PRO A 102 9.82 -3.31 7.62
N MET A 103 10.71 -3.94 8.39
CA MET A 103 11.45 -5.13 7.93
C MET A 103 10.49 -6.28 7.62
N GLU A 104 9.55 -6.56 8.51
CA GLU A 104 8.58 -7.63 8.30
C GLU A 104 7.65 -7.35 7.11
N ALA A 105 7.23 -6.10 6.92
CA ALA A 105 6.47 -5.71 5.74
C ALA A 105 7.28 -5.88 4.44
N LEU A 106 8.59 -5.59 4.47
CA LEU A 106 9.49 -5.82 3.35
C LEU A 106 9.68 -7.32 3.08
N GLU A 107 9.95 -8.14 4.10
CA GLU A 107 10.08 -9.59 3.97
C GLU A 107 8.81 -10.23 3.39
N HIS A 108 7.64 -9.78 3.86
CA HIS A 108 6.36 -10.20 3.28
C HIS A 108 6.25 -9.80 1.80
N ALA A 109 6.65 -8.58 1.44
CA ALA A 109 6.64 -8.12 0.06
C ALA A 109 7.56 -8.96 -0.85
N LEU A 110 8.77 -9.25 -0.38
CA LEU A 110 9.74 -10.09 -1.09
C LEU A 110 9.22 -11.50 -1.34
N THR A 111 8.53 -12.08 -0.36
CA THR A 111 7.94 -13.42 -0.47
C THR A 111 6.73 -13.43 -1.40
N THR A 112 5.87 -12.40 -1.33
CA THR A 112 4.59 -12.34 -2.07
C THR A 112 4.78 -11.95 -3.54
N ALA A 113 5.76 -11.09 -3.83
CA ALA A 113 5.95 -10.56 -5.18
C ALA A 113 6.53 -11.56 -6.19
N GLY A 114 7.00 -12.74 -5.74
CA GLY A 114 7.53 -13.80 -6.58
C GLY A 114 8.78 -13.37 -7.37
N ARG A 115 8.64 -13.03 -8.65
CA ARG A 115 9.77 -12.59 -9.47
C ARG A 115 10.02 -11.10 -9.30
N ILE A 116 11.03 -10.74 -8.52
CA ILE A 116 11.60 -9.40 -8.52
C ILE A 116 12.58 -9.34 -9.69
N HIS A 117 12.35 -8.43 -10.62
CA HIS A 117 13.32 -8.17 -11.71
C HIS A 117 14.52 -7.43 -11.10
N GLY A 118 15.50 -8.18 -10.60
CA GLY A 118 16.65 -7.70 -9.82
C GLY A 118 17.23 -6.37 -10.32
N ASN A 119 17.77 -5.56 -9.42
CA ASN A 119 18.34 -4.22 -9.62
C ASN A 119 17.44 -3.16 -10.31
N GLN A 120 16.23 -3.51 -10.72
CA GLN A 120 15.30 -2.60 -11.41
C GLN A 120 14.15 -2.13 -10.52
N LEU A 121 13.90 -2.82 -9.40
CA LEU A 121 12.88 -2.42 -8.44
C LEU A 121 13.38 -1.22 -7.62
N ILE A 122 12.57 -0.18 -7.60
CA ILE A 122 12.75 0.98 -6.73
C ILE A 122 11.77 0.83 -5.57
N HIS A 123 12.28 0.96 -4.34
CA HIS A 123 11.47 1.05 -3.14
C HIS A 123 11.49 2.49 -2.63
N HIS A 124 10.35 3.16 -2.72
CA HIS A 124 10.19 4.55 -2.33
C HIS A 124 9.39 4.65 -1.02
N SER A 125 9.89 5.44 -0.10
CA SER A 125 9.22 5.75 1.17
C SER A 125 9.34 7.23 1.51
N ASP A 126 8.59 7.67 2.52
CA ASP A 126 8.86 8.95 3.15
C ASP A 126 10.21 8.94 3.89
N ARG A 127 10.63 10.09 4.41
CA ARG A 127 11.84 10.22 5.24
C ARG A 127 11.62 9.79 6.70
N GLY A 128 10.68 8.92 6.98
CA GLY A 128 10.50 8.37 8.32
C GLY A 128 11.77 7.69 8.82
N SER A 129 12.14 7.92 10.10
CA SER A 129 13.35 7.35 10.71
C SER A 129 13.42 5.81 10.58
N GLN A 130 12.29 5.16 10.44
CA GLN A 130 12.16 3.72 10.28
C GLN A 130 12.73 3.21 8.95
N TYR A 131 12.51 3.96 7.86
CA TYR A 131 12.99 3.61 6.51
C TYR A 131 14.42 4.09 6.24
N VAL A 132 14.91 5.05 7.03
CA VAL A 132 16.26 5.63 6.89
C VAL A 132 17.33 4.79 7.61
N SER A 133 16.92 3.81 8.42
CA SER A 133 17.86 3.00 9.20
C SER A 133 18.83 2.22 8.31
N LEU A 134 20.08 2.07 8.79
CA LEU A 134 21.10 1.28 8.09
C LEU A 134 20.64 -0.14 7.83
N LYS A 135 19.99 -0.78 8.81
CA LYS A 135 19.47 -2.15 8.69
C LYS A 135 18.47 -2.30 7.53
N TYR A 136 17.54 -1.36 7.39
CA TYR A 136 16.56 -1.38 6.31
C TYR A 136 17.22 -1.17 4.94
N SER A 137 18.15 -0.22 4.86
CA SER A 137 18.90 0.07 3.63
C SER A 137 19.78 -1.12 3.20
N THR A 138 20.40 -1.83 4.16
CA THR A 138 21.17 -3.04 3.89
C THR A 138 20.27 -4.14 3.34
N ALA A 139 19.10 -4.39 3.95
CA ALA A 139 18.16 -5.40 3.47
C ALA A 139 17.66 -5.13 2.05
N LEU A 140 17.41 -3.87 1.70
CA LEU A 140 17.06 -3.48 0.33
C LEU A 140 18.21 -3.78 -0.64
N ALA A 141 19.46 -3.42 -0.27
CA ALA A 141 20.64 -3.64 -1.09
C ALA A 141 20.92 -5.14 -1.31
N GLU A 142 20.84 -5.95 -0.27
CA GLU A 142 20.99 -7.41 -0.33
C GLU A 142 19.93 -8.07 -1.23
N SER A 143 18.71 -7.47 -1.28
CA SER A 143 17.65 -7.90 -2.16
C SER A 143 17.76 -7.33 -3.59
N GLY A 144 18.80 -6.55 -3.90
CA GLY A 144 18.97 -5.88 -5.19
C GLY A 144 17.97 -4.77 -5.45
N ILE A 145 17.37 -4.20 -4.41
CA ILE A 145 16.34 -3.15 -4.51
C ILE A 145 16.99 -1.78 -4.32
N ARG A 146 16.65 -0.85 -5.18
CA ARG A 146 17.16 0.53 -5.13
C ARG A 146 16.31 1.38 -4.18
N PRO A 147 16.87 1.90 -3.09
CA PRO A 147 16.13 2.79 -2.20
C PRO A 147 15.92 4.17 -2.83
N SER A 148 14.74 4.72 -2.61
CA SER A 148 14.37 6.10 -2.98
C SER A 148 13.61 6.75 -1.82
N VAL A 149 13.84 8.03 -1.60
CA VAL A 149 13.22 8.78 -0.49
C VAL A 149 12.70 10.11 -1.00
N GLY A 150 11.49 10.46 -0.61
CA GLY A 150 10.88 11.74 -0.93
C GLY A 150 11.64 12.95 -0.35
N THR A 151 11.30 14.15 -0.82
CA THR A 151 11.87 15.40 -0.33
C THR A 151 11.31 15.79 1.04
N VAL A 152 12.01 16.65 1.79
CA VAL A 152 11.56 17.06 3.12
C VAL A 152 10.30 17.91 3.02
N GLY A 153 9.23 17.51 3.70
CA GLY A 153 8.03 18.33 3.91
C GLY A 153 7.05 18.38 2.74
N ASP A 154 7.20 17.54 1.73
CA ASP A 154 6.27 17.49 0.60
C ASP A 154 5.37 16.25 0.67
N SER A 155 4.10 16.49 1.00
CA SER A 155 3.07 15.44 1.09
C SER A 155 2.73 14.80 -0.25
N TYR A 156 3.15 15.38 -1.38
CA TYR A 156 2.92 14.80 -2.70
C TYR A 156 3.92 13.70 -3.06
N ASP A 157 5.02 13.61 -2.33
CA ASP A 157 6.11 12.68 -2.62
C ASP A 157 5.77 11.21 -2.26
N ASN A 158 4.64 10.94 -1.57
CA ASN A 158 4.17 9.57 -1.28
C ASN A 158 2.63 9.43 -1.42
N ALA A 159 2.04 10.21 -2.33
CA ALA A 159 0.58 10.34 -2.47
C ALA A 159 -0.18 9.01 -2.65
N LEU A 160 0.44 7.99 -3.26
CA LEU A 160 -0.17 6.67 -3.41
C LEU A 160 -0.26 5.95 -2.06
N ALA A 161 0.83 5.88 -1.32
CA ALA A 161 0.84 5.21 -0.02
C ALA A 161 -0.08 5.94 1.00
N GLU A 162 -0.10 7.28 0.98
CA GLU A 162 -1.06 8.07 1.76
C GLU A 162 -2.51 7.77 1.36
N THR A 163 -2.74 7.52 0.06
CA THR A 163 -4.08 7.14 -0.43
C THR A 163 -4.50 5.79 0.13
N VAL A 164 -3.62 4.80 0.14
CA VAL A 164 -3.88 3.48 0.73
C VAL A 164 -4.18 3.60 2.21
N ASN A 165 -3.36 4.34 2.96
CA ASN A 165 -3.59 4.60 4.39
C ASN A 165 -4.92 5.30 4.66
N GLY A 166 -5.28 6.27 3.84
CA GLY A 166 -6.57 6.98 3.95
C GLY A 166 -7.77 6.06 3.71
N LEU A 167 -7.69 5.17 2.73
CA LEU A 167 -8.74 4.18 2.43
C LEU A 167 -8.80 3.10 3.51
N TYR A 168 -7.66 2.58 3.97
CA TYR A 168 -7.57 1.65 5.09
C TYR A 168 -8.27 2.20 6.33
N LYS A 169 -7.99 3.45 6.71
CA LYS A 169 -8.67 4.10 7.84
C LYS A 169 -10.17 4.25 7.61
N ALA A 170 -10.59 4.70 6.42
CA ALA A 170 -12.00 4.94 6.14
C ALA A 170 -12.82 3.66 5.97
N GLU A 171 -12.26 2.65 5.29
CA GLU A 171 -12.99 1.44 4.92
C GLU A 171 -12.96 0.37 6.02
N LEU A 172 -11.87 0.29 6.81
CA LEU A 172 -11.72 -0.68 7.87
C LEU A 172 -11.76 -0.05 9.27
N ILE A 173 -10.78 0.81 9.58
CA ILE A 173 -10.49 1.20 10.97
C ILE A 173 -11.64 1.96 11.61
N HIS A 174 -12.17 2.98 10.91
CA HIS A 174 -13.28 3.79 11.43
C HIS A 174 -14.65 3.13 11.25
N THR A 175 -14.70 2.00 10.54
CA THR A 175 -15.95 1.28 10.25
C THR A 175 -16.22 0.18 11.26
N GLN A 176 -15.17 -0.49 11.73
CA GLN A 176 -15.28 -1.68 12.58
C GLN A 176 -14.81 -1.45 14.03
N GLY A 177 -14.20 -0.28 14.34
CA GLY A 177 -13.81 0.03 15.72
C GLY A 177 -14.98 0.16 16.69
N PRO A 178 -14.75 0.23 17.99
CA PRO A 178 -13.44 0.35 18.64
C PRO A 178 -12.61 -0.94 18.62
N TRP A 179 -11.28 -0.80 18.56
CA TRP A 179 -10.32 -1.92 18.51
C TRP A 179 -9.81 -2.24 19.92
N THR A 180 -9.78 -3.50 20.31
CA THR A 180 -9.36 -3.91 21.65
C THR A 180 -7.86 -4.14 21.76
N SER A 181 -7.23 -4.71 20.72
CA SER A 181 -5.84 -5.13 20.75
C SER A 181 -5.15 -4.99 19.38
N VAL A 182 -3.81 -5.09 19.38
CA VAL A 182 -2.99 -5.14 18.18
C VAL A 182 -3.32 -6.35 17.30
N GLY A 183 -3.52 -7.53 17.93
CA GLY A 183 -3.85 -8.76 17.18
C GLY A 183 -5.21 -8.70 16.47
N GLU A 184 -6.19 -8.01 17.05
CA GLU A 184 -7.48 -7.77 16.40
C GLU A 184 -7.30 -6.89 15.15
N VAL A 185 -6.53 -5.80 15.26
CA VAL A 185 -6.20 -4.93 14.12
C VAL A 185 -5.41 -5.70 13.06
N GLU A 186 -4.43 -6.52 13.46
CA GLU A 186 -3.63 -7.32 12.53
C GLU A 186 -4.51 -8.27 11.70
N LEU A 187 -5.36 -9.06 12.36
CA LEU A 187 -6.25 -9.99 11.67
C LEU A 187 -7.22 -9.28 10.72
N ALA A 188 -7.80 -8.17 11.15
CA ALA A 188 -8.71 -7.38 10.32
C ALA A 188 -7.96 -6.75 9.14
N THR A 189 -6.73 -6.29 9.35
CA THR A 189 -5.86 -5.75 8.29
C THR A 189 -5.55 -6.79 7.23
N LEU A 190 -5.18 -8.02 7.63
CA LEU A 190 -4.91 -9.11 6.67
C LEU A 190 -6.13 -9.44 5.81
N ARG A 191 -7.33 -9.48 6.41
CA ARG A 191 -8.60 -9.68 5.68
C ARG A 191 -8.88 -8.53 4.71
N TRP A 192 -8.63 -7.29 5.12
CA TRP A 192 -8.80 -6.11 4.29
C TRP A 192 -7.80 -6.09 3.13
N VAL A 193 -6.53 -6.45 3.34
CA VAL A 193 -5.52 -6.58 2.28
C VAL A 193 -5.92 -7.65 1.27
N HIS A 194 -6.40 -8.82 1.72
CA HIS A 194 -6.92 -9.83 0.82
C HIS A 194 -8.09 -9.30 -0.02
N TRP A 195 -9.07 -8.65 0.60
CA TRP A 195 -10.20 -8.04 -0.10
C TRP A 195 -9.75 -6.93 -1.06
N TRP A 196 -8.81 -6.06 -0.64
CA TRP A 196 -8.22 -5.01 -1.46
C TRP A 196 -7.61 -5.58 -2.75
N ASN A 197 -6.83 -6.64 -2.63
CA ASN A 197 -6.11 -7.24 -3.74
C ASN A 197 -7.01 -8.04 -4.69
N THR A 198 -8.10 -8.66 -4.18
CA THR A 198 -8.85 -9.69 -4.93
C THR A 198 -10.29 -9.33 -5.24
N LYS A 199 -10.87 -8.35 -4.56
CA LYS A 199 -12.32 -8.03 -4.66
C LYS A 199 -12.61 -6.55 -4.86
N ARG A 200 -11.80 -5.67 -4.26
CA ARG A 200 -12.00 -4.23 -4.35
C ARG A 200 -11.74 -3.76 -5.79
N LEU A 201 -12.72 -3.03 -6.34
CA LEU A 201 -12.58 -2.39 -7.65
C LEU A 201 -11.91 -1.04 -7.50
N HIS A 202 -10.90 -0.77 -8.34
CA HIS A 202 -10.10 0.44 -8.31
C HIS A 202 -10.35 1.30 -9.54
N GLU A 203 -10.83 2.52 -9.35
CA GLU A 203 -11.06 3.47 -10.45
C GLU A 203 -9.78 3.71 -11.27
N ALA A 204 -8.62 3.85 -10.60
CA ALA A 204 -7.32 4.03 -11.23
C ALA A 204 -6.83 2.80 -12.05
N LEU A 205 -7.55 1.68 -11.99
CA LEU A 205 -7.31 0.44 -12.74
C LEU A 205 -8.52 0.11 -13.64
N ASP A 206 -9.25 1.11 -14.09
CA ASP A 206 -10.47 0.93 -14.89
C ASP A 206 -11.46 -0.07 -14.25
N TYR A 207 -11.59 0.03 -12.92
CA TYR A 207 -12.41 -0.85 -12.09
C TYR A 207 -12.00 -2.32 -12.10
N ALA A 208 -10.75 -2.63 -12.46
CA ALA A 208 -10.15 -3.94 -12.20
C ALA A 208 -9.67 -4.05 -10.74
N THR A 209 -9.48 -5.29 -10.27
CA THR A 209 -8.78 -5.57 -9.03
C THR A 209 -7.26 -5.57 -9.25
N PRO A 210 -6.44 -5.31 -8.24
CA PRO A 210 -4.98 -5.43 -8.34
C PRO A 210 -4.51 -6.79 -8.87
N GLN A 211 -5.15 -7.86 -8.45
CA GLN A 211 -4.81 -9.21 -8.90
C GLN A 211 -5.14 -9.44 -10.38
N GLU A 212 -6.25 -8.91 -10.88
CA GLU A 212 -6.60 -9.00 -12.30
C GLU A 212 -5.56 -8.28 -13.17
N VAL A 213 -5.16 -7.06 -12.79
CA VAL A 213 -4.15 -6.28 -13.51
C VAL A 213 -2.80 -7.00 -13.55
N GLU A 214 -2.37 -7.57 -12.43
CA GLU A 214 -1.11 -8.31 -12.37
C GLU A 214 -1.17 -9.59 -13.20
N THR A 215 -2.27 -10.32 -13.13
CA THR A 215 -2.50 -11.55 -13.90
C THR A 215 -2.51 -11.26 -15.40
N GLU A 216 -3.24 -10.23 -15.84
CA GLU A 216 -3.30 -9.81 -17.24
C GLU A 216 -1.92 -9.41 -17.76
N TYR A 217 -1.16 -8.66 -16.97
CA TYR A 217 0.19 -8.28 -17.34
C TYR A 217 1.06 -9.50 -17.63
N TYR A 218 1.09 -10.51 -16.75
CA TYR A 218 1.92 -11.70 -16.96
C TYR A 218 1.42 -12.62 -18.06
N LEU A 219 0.11 -12.67 -18.34
CA LEU A 219 -0.44 -13.43 -19.44
C LEU A 219 -0.12 -12.82 -20.81
N THR A 220 0.03 -11.50 -20.88
CA THR A 220 0.34 -10.78 -22.13
C THR A 220 1.83 -10.70 -22.43
N GLN A 221 2.70 -11.05 -21.47
CA GLN A 221 4.14 -11.10 -21.74
C GLN A 221 4.46 -12.32 -22.63
N PRO A 222 5.29 -12.17 -23.67
CA PRO A 222 5.77 -13.31 -24.43
C PRO A 222 6.47 -14.28 -23.47
N ILE A 223 6.15 -15.56 -23.58
CA ILE A 223 6.85 -16.62 -22.86
C ILE A 223 8.31 -16.55 -23.34
N ASN A 224 9.18 -15.96 -22.53
CA ASN A 224 10.60 -15.95 -22.81
C ASN A 224 11.11 -17.36 -22.55
N THR A 225 10.97 -18.24 -23.56
CA THR A 225 11.69 -19.51 -23.62
C THR A 225 13.13 -19.14 -23.93
N GLY A 226 13.87 -18.70 -22.91
CA GLY A 226 15.30 -18.53 -23.00
C GLY A 226 15.99 -19.85 -23.34
N PRO A 227 17.15 -19.79 -23.97
CA PRO A 227 17.88 -20.98 -24.36
C PRO A 227 18.32 -21.81 -23.20
#